data_9f2c4daf5a0a95f1c027485cb20546bc
#
_entry.id   9f2c4daf5a0a95f1c027485cb20546bc
#
_cell.length_a   1.000
_cell.length_b   1.000
_cell.length_c   1.000
_cell.angle_alpha   90.00
_cell.angle_beta   90.00
_cell.angle_gamma   90.00
#
_symmetry.space_group_name_H-M   'P 1'
#
loop_
_entity.id
_entity.type
_entity.pdbx_description
1 polymer ?
#
loop_
_entity_poly.entity_id
_entity_poly.type
_entity_poly.pdbx_seq_one_letter_code
_entity_poly.pdbx_strand_id
1 'polypeptide(L)'
;ASDVYKRQVLVAGQTGLELHWLLLVAVLISSLGAVMDVALSLASSLHELREADGKMSGLQLFAAGMRIGRDMIGTMSNTLILAFAGEAVTTLLLLMAYGWHSSQLFASDYAAIQVAQGVASTLGVVLGVPITSGICAALYRPLKR
;
A
#
# COMPACT_ATOMS: atom_id res chain seq x y z
N ALA A 1 -5.27 32.71 -16.97
CA ALA A 1 -5.58 31.34 -16.43
C ALA A 1 -5.90 30.35 -17.56
N SER A 2 -6.69 30.75 -18.56
CA SER A 2 -7.07 29.91 -19.71
C SER A 2 -5.87 29.44 -20.55
N ASP A 3 -4.86 30.31 -20.75
CA ASP A 3 -3.72 29.99 -21.61
C ASP A 3 -2.68 29.08 -20.94
N VAL A 4 -2.56 29.14 -19.61
CA VAL A 4 -1.69 28.24 -18.84
C VAL A 4 -2.27 26.84 -18.86
N TYR A 5 -3.59 26.73 -18.69
CA TYR A 5 -4.28 25.43 -18.73
C TYR A 5 -4.21 24.79 -20.13
N LYS A 6 -4.41 25.59 -21.18
CA LYS A 6 -4.27 25.11 -22.56
C LYS A 6 -2.84 24.65 -22.87
N ARG A 7 -1.83 25.35 -22.37
CA ARG A 7 -0.42 24.96 -22.56
C ARG A 7 -0.12 23.65 -21.81
N GLN A 8 -0.64 23.46 -20.59
CA GLN A 8 -0.46 22.21 -19.84
C GLN A 8 -1.11 21.02 -20.54
N VAL A 9 -2.32 21.20 -21.09
CA VAL A 9 -3.01 20.16 -21.86
C VAL A 9 -2.28 19.85 -23.17
N LEU A 10 -1.76 20.87 -23.85
CA LEU A 10 -0.99 20.68 -25.09
C LEU A 10 0.36 20.00 -24.84
N VAL A 11 1.05 20.34 -23.75
CA VAL A 11 2.31 19.69 -23.37
C VAL A 11 2.06 18.23 -22.96
N ALA A 12 1.00 17.95 -22.23
CA ALA A 12 0.62 16.58 -21.89
C ALA A 12 0.25 15.76 -23.15
N GLY A 13 -0.43 16.36 -24.11
CA GLY A 13 -0.75 15.69 -25.38
C GLY A 13 0.45 15.51 -26.32
N GLN A 14 1.47 16.38 -26.25
CA GLN A 14 2.68 16.27 -27.08
C GLN A 14 3.73 15.30 -26.51
N THR A 15 3.71 15.04 -25.21
CA THR A 15 4.66 14.10 -24.57
C THR A 15 4.28 12.63 -24.71
N GLY A 16 3.12 12.31 -25.29
CA GLY A 16 2.66 10.92 -25.43
C GLY A 16 2.49 10.18 -24.08
N LEU A 17 2.55 10.92 -22.98
CA LEU A 17 2.33 10.42 -21.64
C LEU A 17 0.82 10.26 -21.43
N GLU A 18 0.35 9.05 -21.62
CA GLU A 18 -1.03 8.71 -21.28
C GLU A 18 -1.19 8.80 -19.75
N LEU A 19 -1.99 9.76 -19.28
CA LEU A 19 -2.28 10.01 -17.87
C LEU A 19 -2.68 8.73 -17.13
N HIS A 20 -3.35 7.81 -17.79
CA HIS A 20 -3.78 6.47 -17.36
C HIS A 20 -2.59 5.60 -16.94
N TRP A 21 -1.47 5.59 -17.69
CA TRP A 21 -0.29 4.84 -17.30
C TRP A 21 0.43 5.45 -16.11
N LEU A 22 0.47 6.78 -16.02
CA LEU A 22 1.05 7.47 -14.85
C LEU A 22 0.27 7.18 -13.57
N LEU A 23 -1.07 7.17 -13.64
CA LEU A 23 -1.92 6.81 -12.52
C LEU A 23 -1.73 5.36 -12.09
N LEU A 24 -1.65 4.45 -13.05
CA LEU A 24 -1.41 3.04 -12.77
C LEU A 24 -0.06 2.83 -12.10
N VAL A 25 0.99 3.48 -12.58
CA VAL A 25 2.33 3.42 -11.96
C VAL A 25 2.31 4.01 -10.55
N ALA A 26 1.62 5.12 -10.33
CA ALA A 26 1.49 5.72 -8.99
C ALA A 26 0.79 4.78 -7.99
N VAL A 27 -0.29 4.11 -8.42
CA VAL A 27 -0.99 3.10 -7.59
C VAL A 27 -0.09 1.91 -7.29
N LEU A 28 0.67 1.43 -8.28
CA LEU A 28 1.60 0.31 -8.09
C LEU A 28 2.73 0.66 -7.12
N ILE A 29 3.36 1.83 -7.27
CA ILE A 29 4.44 2.26 -6.37
C ILE A 29 3.94 2.41 -4.94
N SER A 30 2.77 3.02 -4.75
CA SER A 30 2.18 3.22 -3.44
C SER A 30 1.83 1.90 -2.75
N SER A 31 1.21 0.97 -3.47
CA SER A 31 0.87 -0.35 -2.93
C SER A 31 2.11 -1.19 -2.65
N LEU A 32 3.14 -1.09 -3.50
CA LEU A 32 4.41 -1.80 -3.29
C LEU A 32 5.11 -1.35 -2.01
N GLY A 33 5.10 -0.05 -1.68
CA GLY A 33 5.66 0.48 -0.45
C GLY A 33 5.03 -0.16 0.79
N ALA A 34 3.70 -0.20 0.87
CA ALA A 34 2.97 -0.80 1.99
C ALA A 34 3.23 -2.31 2.12
N VAL A 35 3.27 -3.04 1.01
CA VAL A 35 3.57 -4.48 0.99
C VAL A 35 5.00 -4.75 1.45
N MET A 36 5.96 -3.93 1.02
CA MET A 36 7.36 -4.08 1.34
C MET A 36 7.63 -3.93 2.84
N ASP A 37 7.01 -2.93 3.48
CA ASP A 37 7.13 -2.70 4.92
C ASP A 37 6.64 -3.91 5.73
N VAL A 38 5.48 -4.46 5.36
CA VAL A 38 4.93 -5.65 6.03
C VAL A 38 5.81 -6.86 5.78
N ALA A 39 6.24 -7.09 4.54
CA ALA A 39 7.04 -8.25 4.18
C ALA A 39 8.40 -8.26 4.89
N LEU A 40 9.09 -7.11 4.94
CA LEU A 40 10.39 -6.99 5.60
C LEU A 40 10.26 -7.15 7.11
N SER A 41 9.30 -6.48 7.74
CA SER A 41 9.09 -6.56 9.19
C SER A 41 8.69 -7.97 9.62
N LEU A 42 7.83 -8.63 8.84
CA LEU A 42 7.40 -9.99 9.11
C LEU A 42 8.54 -10.99 8.91
N ALA A 43 9.32 -10.87 7.83
CA ALA A 43 10.46 -11.72 7.57
C ALA A 43 11.53 -11.61 8.66
N SER A 44 11.82 -10.38 9.12
CA SER A 44 12.76 -10.14 10.23
C SER A 44 12.26 -10.78 11.53
N SER A 45 11.00 -10.60 11.89
CA SER A 45 10.42 -11.21 13.08
C SER A 45 10.43 -12.74 13.04
N LEU A 46 10.18 -13.33 11.88
CA LEU A 46 10.23 -14.79 11.71
C LEU A 46 11.67 -15.33 11.75
N HIS A 47 12.62 -14.54 11.27
CA HIS A 47 14.03 -14.87 11.35
C HIS A 47 14.50 -14.91 12.83
N GLU A 48 14.21 -13.87 13.60
CA GLU A 48 14.52 -13.81 15.03
C GLU A 48 13.86 -14.95 15.81
N LEU A 49 12.59 -15.25 15.52
CA LEU A 49 11.87 -16.34 16.15
C LEU A 49 12.53 -17.69 15.86
N ARG A 50 13.01 -17.89 14.64
CA ARG A 50 13.72 -19.10 14.23
C ARG A 50 15.09 -19.22 14.86
N GLU A 51 15.81 -18.11 15.06
CA GLU A 51 17.10 -18.13 15.78
C GLU A 51 16.90 -18.46 17.27
N ALA A 52 15.84 -17.95 17.88
CA ALA A 52 15.53 -18.21 19.28
C ALA A 52 15.12 -19.67 19.52
N ASP A 53 14.37 -20.28 18.61
CA ASP A 53 13.97 -21.69 18.68
C ASP A 53 14.31 -22.44 17.38
N GLY A 54 15.52 -22.94 17.33
CA GLY A 54 16.06 -23.72 16.20
C GLY A 54 15.30 -25.01 15.87
N LYS A 55 14.39 -25.48 16.73
CA LYS A 55 13.63 -26.72 16.56
C LYS A 55 12.23 -26.48 15.96
N MET A 56 11.83 -25.24 15.73
CA MET A 56 10.54 -24.92 15.15
C MET A 56 10.33 -25.58 13.79
N SER A 57 9.19 -26.23 13.59
CA SER A 57 8.80 -26.78 12.30
C SER A 57 8.35 -25.66 11.35
N GLY A 58 8.43 -25.89 10.01
CA GLY A 58 7.95 -24.90 9.03
C GLY A 58 6.47 -24.53 9.21
N LEU A 59 5.63 -25.49 9.64
CA LEU A 59 4.22 -25.25 9.94
C LEU A 59 4.02 -24.33 11.16
N GLN A 60 4.83 -24.53 12.19
CA GLN A 60 4.81 -23.66 13.39
C GLN A 60 5.28 -22.25 13.04
N LEU A 61 6.32 -22.14 12.20
CA LEU A 61 6.82 -20.85 11.72
C LEU A 61 5.77 -20.13 10.87
N PHE A 62 5.07 -20.85 9.98
CA PHE A 62 3.96 -20.29 9.20
C PHE A 62 2.83 -19.78 10.10
N ALA A 63 2.42 -20.58 11.07
CA ALA A 63 1.36 -20.21 12.02
C ALA A 63 1.75 -19.00 12.89
N ALA A 64 3.02 -18.92 13.29
CA ALA A 64 3.56 -17.74 13.98
C ALA A 64 3.54 -16.50 13.06
N GLY A 65 3.95 -16.64 11.81
CA GLY A 65 3.90 -15.57 10.80
C GLY A 65 2.50 -15.04 10.56
N MET A 66 1.51 -15.92 10.45
CA MET A 66 0.12 -15.50 10.32
C MET A 66 -0.41 -14.75 11.55
N ARG A 67 0.06 -15.08 12.74
CA ARG A 67 -0.31 -14.39 13.99
C ARG A 67 0.33 -13.01 14.06
N ILE A 68 1.65 -12.93 13.87
CA ILE A 68 2.41 -11.68 13.84
C ILE A 68 1.89 -10.75 12.74
N GLY A 69 1.66 -11.29 11.54
CA GLY A 69 1.16 -10.52 10.41
C GLY A 69 -0.24 -9.94 10.65
N ARG A 70 -1.12 -10.65 11.37
CA ARG A 70 -2.44 -10.12 11.76
C ARG A 70 -2.31 -8.91 12.68
N ASP A 71 -1.41 -8.97 13.66
CA ASP A 71 -1.16 -7.87 14.58
C ASP A 71 -0.56 -6.66 13.84
N MET A 72 0.36 -6.92 12.90
CA MET A 72 0.93 -5.88 12.03
C MET A 72 -0.13 -5.20 11.15
N ILE A 73 -1.03 -5.98 10.51
CA ILE A 73 -2.13 -5.41 9.71
C ILE A 73 -2.99 -4.49 10.57
N GLY A 74 -3.31 -4.89 11.80
CA GLY A 74 -4.09 -4.06 12.73
C GLY A 74 -3.42 -2.72 13.02
N THR A 75 -2.13 -2.74 13.32
CA THR A 75 -1.35 -1.53 13.62
C THR A 75 -1.20 -0.63 12.39
N MET A 76 -0.89 -1.22 11.23
CA MET A 76 -0.73 -0.46 9.98
C MET A 76 -2.04 0.11 9.46
N SER A 77 -3.17 -0.58 9.66
CA SER A 77 -4.49 -0.05 9.30
C SER A 77 -4.78 1.27 10.00
N ASN A 78 -4.44 1.40 11.29
CA ASN A 78 -4.60 2.66 12.02
C ASN A 78 -3.75 3.79 11.42
N THR A 79 -2.51 3.49 11.06
CA THR A 79 -1.59 4.46 10.44
C THR A 79 -2.09 4.89 9.07
N LEU A 80 -2.59 3.95 8.26
CA LEU A 80 -3.16 4.22 6.95
C LEU A 80 -4.42 5.10 7.06
N ILE A 81 -5.33 4.80 7.99
CA ILE A 81 -6.53 5.62 8.22
C ILE A 81 -6.14 7.05 8.60
N LEU A 82 -5.15 7.20 9.47
CA LEU A 82 -4.68 8.52 9.90
C LEU A 82 -4.02 9.30 8.75
N ALA A 83 -3.23 8.63 7.92
CA ALA A 83 -2.61 9.21 6.74
C ALA A 83 -3.65 9.67 5.72
N PHE A 84 -4.63 8.83 5.38
CA PHE A 84 -5.73 9.20 4.49
C PHE A 84 -6.61 10.33 5.06
N ALA A 85 -6.86 10.34 6.37
CA ALA A 85 -7.57 11.43 7.01
C ALA A 85 -6.81 12.76 6.90
N GLY A 86 -5.49 12.73 7.11
CA GLY A 86 -4.63 13.91 6.95
C GLY A 86 -4.62 14.44 5.51
N GLU A 87 -4.52 13.55 4.53
CA GLU A 87 -4.58 13.90 3.10
C GLU A 87 -5.96 14.46 2.71
N ALA A 88 -7.03 13.85 3.21
CA ALA A 88 -8.40 14.33 2.96
C ALA A 88 -8.62 15.74 3.53
N VAL A 89 -8.11 16.04 4.74
CA VAL A 89 -8.18 17.38 5.35
C VAL A 89 -7.44 18.40 4.50
N THR A 90 -6.23 18.08 4.05
CA THR A 90 -5.44 18.96 3.18
C THR A 90 -6.16 19.25 1.86
N THR A 91 -6.72 18.23 1.25
CA THR A 91 -7.48 18.35 0.01
C THR A 91 -8.74 19.20 0.20
N LEU A 92 -9.48 19.00 1.29
CA LEU A 92 -10.64 19.80 1.63
C LEU A 92 -10.31 21.28 1.83
N LEU A 93 -9.21 21.60 2.54
CA LEU A 93 -8.76 22.97 2.74
C LEU A 93 -8.40 23.64 1.42
N LEU A 94 -7.70 22.96 0.52
CA LEU A 94 -7.38 23.46 -0.81
C LEU A 94 -8.64 23.78 -1.61
N LEU A 95 -9.61 22.88 -1.59
CA LEU A 95 -10.87 23.05 -2.33
C LEU A 95 -11.73 24.19 -1.80
N MET A 96 -11.78 24.33 -0.47
CA MET A 96 -12.45 25.48 0.17
C MET A 96 -11.77 26.80 -0.24
N ALA A 97 -10.44 26.82 -0.33
CA ALA A 97 -9.68 27.99 -0.77
C ALA A 97 -9.95 28.36 -2.24
N TYR A 98 -10.24 27.36 -3.09
CA TYR A 98 -10.60 27.57 -4.51
C TYR A 98 -12.11 27.76 -4.77
N GLY A 99 -12.94 27.78 -3.72
CA GLY A 99 -14.38 27.98 -3.82
C GLY A 99 -15.17 26.84 -4.46
N TRP A 100 -14.62 25.63 -4.45
CA TRP A 100 -15.29 24.45 -4.99
C TRP A 100 -16.33 23.91 -4.02
N HIS A 101 -17.46 23.42 -4.56
CA HIS A 101 -18.50 22.80 -3.74
C HIS A 101 -18.15 21.34 -3.43
N SER A 102 -18.39 20.91 -2.20
CA SER A 102 -18.07 19.57 -1.71
C SER A 102 -18.73 18.43 -2.52
N SER A 103 -19.86 18.69 -3.19
CA SER A 103 -20.52 17.72 -4.06
C SER A 103 -19.73 17.39 -5.33
N GLN A 104 -18.88 18.28 -5.81
CA GLN A 104 -18.03 18.05 -6.98
C GLN A 104 -16.80 17.20 -6.65
N LEU A 105 -16.41 17.13 -5.38
CA LEU A 105 -15.32 16.33 -4.88
C LEU A 105 -15.56 14.83 -4.98
N PHE A 106 -16.73 14.41 -4.49
CA PHE A 106 -17.10 12.99 -4.49
C PHE A 106 -17.42 12.46 -5.90
N ALA A 107 -17.72 13.34 -6.83
CA ALA A 107 -17.96 13.03 -8.23
C ALA A 107 -16.68 13.13 -9.10
N SER A 108 -15.52 13.47 -8.49
CA SER A 108 -14.28 13.64 -9.23
C SER A 108 -13.53 12.33 -9.41
N ASP A 109 -12.87 12.18 -10.55
CA ASP A 109 -11.96 11.07 -10.85
C ASP A 109 -10.87 10.90 -9.77
N TYR A 110 -10.52 12.00 -9.09
CA TYR A 110 -9.57 12.01 -7.99
C TYR A 110 -10.01 11.13 -6.80
N ALA A 111 -11.27 11.24 -6.38
CA ALA A 111 -11.81 10.42 -5.29
C ALA A 111 -11.82 8.93 -5.66
N ALA A 112 -12.17 8.60 -6.90
CA ALA A 112 -12.15 7.23 -7.40
C ALA A 112 -10.73 6.62 -7.39
N ILE A 113 -9.72 7.40 -7.79
CA ILE A 113 -8.31 6.99 -7.77
C ILE A 113 -7.83 6.74 -6.36
N GLN A 114 -8.15 7.61 -5.40
CA GLN A 114 -7.78 7.45 -4.00
C GLN A 114 -8.39 6.19 -3.37
N VAL A 115 -9.65 5.93 -3.66
CA VAL A 115 -10.32 4.70 -3.21
C VAL A 115 -9.67 3.47 -3.82
N ALA A 116 -9.41 3.47 -5.14
CA ALA A 116 -8.75 2.37 -5.82
C ALA A 116 -7.35 2.09 -5.25
N GLN A 117 -6.58 3.14 -4.98
CA GLN A 117 -5.26 3.06 -4.37
C GLN A 117 -5.31 2.47 -2.95
N GLY A 118 -6.25 2.92 -2.13
CA GLY A 118 -6.46 2.40 -0.78
C GLY A 118 -6.84 0.92 -0.78
N VAL A 119 -7.75 0.52 -1.66
CA VAL A 119 -8.16 -0.89 -1.81
C VAL A 119 -7.01 -1.74 -2.30
N ALA A 120 -6.28 -1.31 -3.33
CA ALA A 120 -5.13 -2.05 -3.87
C ALA A 120 -4.03 -2.25 -2.81
N SER A 121 -3.70 -1.19 -2.06
CA SER A 121 -2.70 -1.27 -0.97
C SER A 121 -3.13 -2.21 0.14
N THR A 122 -4.40 -2.15 0.55
CA THR A 122 -4.94 -3.03 1.59
C THR A 122 -4.93 -4.49 1.18
N LEU A 123 -5.36 -4.79 -0.05
CA LEU A 123 -5.30 -6.15 -0.61
C LEU A 123 -3.85 -6.65 -0.69
N GLY A 124 -2.92 -5.80 -1.13
CA GLY A 124 -1.50 -6.12 -1.20
C GLY A 124 -0.92 -6.50 0.18
N VAL A 125 -1.23 -5.73 1.22
CA VAL A 125 -0.79 -6.00 2.59
C VAL A 125 -1.38 -7.32 3.12
N VAL A 126 -2.68 -7.53 2.95
CA VAL A 126 -3.38 -8.74 3.41
C VAL A 126 -2.84 -10.00 2.74
N LEU A 127 -2.56 -9.93 1.43
CA LEU A 127 -1.96 -11.05 0.68
C LEU A 127 -0.46 -11.20 0.95
N GLY A 128 0.23 -10.11 1.24
CA GLY A 128 1.66 -10.12 1.57
C GLY A 128 2.00 -10.98 2.79
N VAL A 129 1.15 -10.96 3.80
CA VAL A 129 1.36 -11.74 5.05
C VAL A 129 1.43 -13.26 4.79
N PRO A 130 0.44 -13.92 4.18
CA PRO A 130 0.52 -15.36 3.95
C PRO A 130 1.63 -15.75 2.95
N ILE A 131 1.89 -14.91 1.95
CA ILE A 131 2.96 -15.15 0.98
C ILE A 131 4.32 -15.12 1.68
N THR A 132 4.62 -14.07 2.43
CA THR A 132 5.89 -13.92 3.16
C THR A 132 6.06 -15.03 4.20
N SER A 133 5.00 -15.33 4.98
CA SER A 133 5.02 -16.42 5.95
C SER A 133 5.28 -17.79 5.29
N GLY A 134 4.68 -18.03 4.13
CA GLY A 134 4.87 -19.25 3.35
C GLY A 134 6.28 -19.38 2.80
N ILE A 135 6.85 -18.30 2.27
CA ILE A 135 8.23 -18.29 1.76
C ILE A 135 9.22 -18.52 2.91
N CYS A 136 9.07 -17.83 4.03
CA CYS A 136 9.92 -18.05 5.20
C CYS A 136 9.81 -19.49 5.72
N ALA A 137 8.62 -20.04 5.83
CA ALA A 137 8.41 -21.42 6.26
C ALA A 137 9.04 -22.44 5.31
N ALA A 138 9.04 -22.18 4.01
CA ALA A 138 9.66 -23.03 2.99
C ALA A 138 11.18 -22.96 3.02
N LEU A 139 11.74 -21.76 3.16
CA LEU A 139 13.19 -21.52 3.23
C LEU A 139 13.82 -22.11 4.49
N TYR A 140 13.14 -22.04 5.61
CA TYR A 140 13.61 -22.57 6.89
C TYR A 140 13.21 -24.04 7.14
N ARG A 141 12.75 -24.74 6.12
CA ARG A 141 12.58 -26.18 6.19
C ARG A 141 13.92 -26.82 6.49
N PRO A 142 14.06 -27.65 7.54
CA PRO A 142 15.34 -28.33 7.78
C PRO A 142 15.66 -29.16 6.54
N LEU A 143 16.78 -28.87 5.90
CA LEU A 143 17.35 -29.76 4.90
C LEU A 143 17.52 -31.12 5.60
N LYS A 144 16.71 -32.12 5.22
CA LYS A 144 16.91 -33.49 5.65
C LYS A 144 18.34 -33.87 5.26
N ARG A 145 19.24 -33.87 6.22
CA ARG A 145 20.47 -34.67 6.15
C ARG A 145 20.13 -36.10 6.47
#